data_e3656b7463a02fd683594013d6835d65
#
_entry.id   e3656b7463a02fd683594013d6835d65
#
_cell.length_a   1.000
_cell.length_b   1.000
_cell.length_c   1.000
_cell.angle_alpha   90.00
_cell.angle_beta   90.00
_cell.angle_gamma   90.00
#
_symmetry.space_group_name_H-M   'P 1'
#
loop_
_entity.id
_entity.type
_entity.pdbx_description
1 polymer ?
#
loop_
_entity_poly.entity_id
_entity_poly.type
_entity_poly.pdbx_seq_one_letter_code
_entity_poly.pdbx_strand_id
1 'polypeptide(L)'
;MNAQREVLTDAAVAIENDCIIAIDNFEKLCVSHPDAVIEGNPRAVITPGMINGHQHLTGDRLIRSMIPDTIDSQEAIFGWAVPTHSKHTERDDYLSAVLALNEALCHGITTTVEAGTVGHPSSVLKAQLAMGTRGTLGSWGWDVEDGPFAGTVSEVLDRQREVMRLTANTPLIDGWVTLVGHDLMSDELVTSASQLARDNNTRITFHISPSSGDTTSYLARTGKHPVRHLYDLGVLGSHVLLAHAVHLNDDEIDCVVETDTAVAVCPWAYLRLAQGITAAGRHDDMLKRGVRMSLGCDSENAGDAVDPIRNAALFAGLIRDRHMDPTIMSAVDALALHTIDAARAIGMSDCIGSLEVGKQADLVVFGTDGPEWLTRSTEPILQLIWASSGSAVDDVYVAGKAVVRGKKSTQITGSAFTDIVAEAQERMQFLAGR
;
A
#
# COMPACT_ATOMS: atom_id res chain seq x y z
N MET A 1 -7.37 17.81 -3.79
CA MET A 1 -8.51 17.02 -4.30
C MET A 1 -9.39 16.63 -3.12
N ASN A 2 -10.69 16.95 -3.16
CA ASN A 2 -11.66 16.54 -2.12
C ASN A 2 -12.23 15.14 -2.40
N ALA A 3 -13.17 14.67 -1.56
CA ALA A 3 -13.79 13.35 -1.71
C ALA A 3 -14.68 13.21 -2.95
N GLN A 4 -15.11 14.33 -3.55
CA GLN A 4 -15.84 14.40 -4.82
C GLN A 4 -14.88 14.50 -6.02
N ARG A 5 -13.57 14.43 -5.78
CA ARG A 5 -12.49 14.53 -6.78
C ARG A 5 -12.38 15.90 -7.46
N GLU A 6 -12.91 16.96 -6.83
CA GLU A 6 -12.77 18.32 -7.32
C GLU A 6 -11.35 18.85 -7.08
N VAL A 7 -10.84 19.63 -8.03
CA VAL A 7 -9.52 20.26 -7.99
C VAL A 7 -9.73 21.78 -7.89
N LEU A 8 -9.08 22.41 -6.92
CA LEU A 8 -9.07 23.85 -6.74
C LEU A 8 -7.79 24.45 -7.32
N THR A 9 -7.91 25.63 -7.92
CA THR A 9 -6.77 26.45 -8.38
C THR A 9 -6.59 27.64 -7.43
N ASP A 10 -5.36 28.17 -7.35
CA ASP A 10 -5.00 29.31 -6.49
C ASP A 10 -5.42 29.14 -5.03
N ALA A 11 -5.41 27.89 -4.56
CA ALA A 11 -5.84 27.52 -3.21
C ALA A 11 -4.64 27.21 -2.31
N ALA A 12 -4.87 27.34 -1.01
CA ALA A 12 -3.95 26.88 0.02
C ALA A 12 -4.71 26.05 1.07
N VAL A 13 -3.96 25.30 1.85
CA VAL A 13 -4.44 24.46 2.95
C VAL A 13 -3.87 25.02 4.25
N ALA A 14 -4.74 25.44 5.17
CA ALA A 14 -4.34 25.84 6.52
C ALA A 14 -4.40 24.61 7.45
N ILE A 15 -3.33 24.41 8.19
CA ILE A 15 -3.14 23.28 9.09
C ILE A 15 -2.92 23.80 10.50
N GLU A 16 -3.59 23.22 11.47
CA GLU A 16 -3.32 23.44 12.90
C GLU A 16 -3.16 22.08 13.59
N ASN A 17 -2.02 21.90 14.23
CA ASN A 17 -1.61 20.62 14.81
C ASN A 17 -1.57 19.49 13.75
N ASP A 18 -2.47 18.53 13.84
CA ASP A 18 -2.57 17.37 12.93
C ASP A 18 -3.71 17.47 11.90
N CYS A 19 -4.51 18.55 11.96
CA CYS A 19 -5.74 18.68 11.20
C CYS A 19 -5.73 19.81 10.18
N ILE A 20 -6.46 19.61 9.08
CA ILE A 20 -6.81 20.67 8.12
C ILE A 20 -7.92 21.50 8.73
N ILE A 21 -7.68 22.83 8.91
CA ILE A 21 -8.65 23.75 9.52
C ILE A 21 -9.33 24.65 8.49
N ALA A 22 -8.70 24.90 7.34
CA ALA A 22 -9.33 25.64 6.24
C ALA A 22 -8.69 25.30 4.89
N ILE A 23 -9.48 25.43 3.83
CA ILE A 23 -9.03 25.35 2.44
C ILE A 23 -9.75 26.47 1.69
N ASP A 24 -9.02 27.44 1.16
CA ASP A 24 -9.56 28.56 0.37
C ASP A 24 -8.43 29.17 -0.48
N ASN A 25 -8.76 30.22 -1.20
CA ASN A 25 -7.80 31.05 -1.91
C ASN A 25 -6.68 31.51 -0.96
N PHE A 26 -5.44 31.49 -1.42
CA PHE A 26 -4.26 31.81 -0.62
C PHE A 26 -4.35 33.20 0.05
N GLU A 27 -4.76 34.24 -0.68
CA GLU A 27 -4.84 35.60 -0.14
C GLU A 27 -5.88 35.69 1.00
N LYS A 28 -7.02 34.99 0.88
CA LYS A 28 -8.03 34.95 1.93
C LYS A 28 -7.51 34.25 3.19
N LEU A 29 -6.78 33.16 3.04
CA LEU A 29 -6.18 32.45 4.18
C LEU A 29 -5.12 33.30 4.87
N CYS A 30 -4.31 34.06 4.14
CA CYS A 30 -3.37 35.03 4.73
C CYS A 30 -4.07 36.09 5.57
N VAL A 31 -5.26 36.54 5.18
CA VAL A 31 -6.04 37.52 5.96
C VAL A 31 -6.67 36.90 7.21
N SER A 32 -7.21 35.67 7.09
CA SER A 32 -7.86 34.98 8.21
C SER A 32 -6.87 34.34 9.20
N HIS A 33 -5.66 34.04 8.76
CA HIS A 33 -4.58 33.43 9.56
C HIS A 33 -3.28 34.23 9.42
N PRO A 34 -3.20 35.47 9.94
CA PRO A 34 -2.07 36.37 9.68
C PRO A 34 -0.76 35.91 10.33
N ASP A 35 -0.83 35.07 11.36
CA ASP A 35 0.34 34.55 12.08
C ASP A 35 0.80 33.17 11.53
N ALA A 36 0.15 32.65 10.49
CA ALA A 36 0.50 31.36 9.94
C ALA A 36 1.86 31.39 9.22
N VAL A 37 2.66 30.36 9.43
CA VAL A 37 3.88 30.14 8.65
C VAL A 37 3.50 29.68 7.25
N ILE A 38 3.93 30.43 6.24
CA ILE A 38 3.66 30.07 4.85
C ILE A 38 4.76 29.13 4.37
N GLU A 39 4.35 27.97 3.90
CA GLU A 39 5.23 26.95 3.34
C GLU A 39 4.79 26.60 1.92
N GLY A 40 5.73 26.01 1.16
CA GLY A 40 5.48 25.57 -0.20
C GLY A 40 5.76 26.62 -1.27
N ASN A 41 5.26 26.37 -2.46
CA ASN A 41 5.55 27.12 -3.67
C ASN A 41 4.23 27.47 -4.38
N PRO A 42 3.99 28.74 -4.78
CA PRO A 42 2.73 29.14 -5.41
C PRO A 42 2.42 28.41 -6.73
N ARG A 43 3.38 27.65 -7.26
CA ARG A 43 3.23 26.86 -8.46
C ARG A 43 3.12 25.36 -8.20
N ALA A 44 3.21 24.92 -6.95
CA ALA A 44 3.16 23.52 -6.59
C ALA A 44 1.78 22.89 -6.84
N VAL A 45 1.75 21.60 -6.98
CA VAL A 45 0.51 20.80 -6.94
C VAL A 45 0.43 20.14 -5.57
N ILE A 46 -0.68 20.33 -4.87
CA ILE A 46 -0.92 19.69 -3.57
C ILE A 46 -1.98 18.59 -3.74
N THR A 47 -1.64 17.38 -3.28
CA THR A 47 -2.57 16.25 -3.22
C THR A 47 -2.77 15.78 -1.79
N PRO A 48 -3.82 15.00 -1.49
CA PRO A 48 -3.83 14.19 -0.29
C PRO A 48 -2.57 13.31 -0.21
N GLY A 49 -2.17 12.92 0.99
CA GLY A 49 -1.17 11.88 1.18
C GLY A 49 -1.57 10.60 0.46
N MET A 50 -0.62 9.96 -0.22
CA MET A 50 -0.91 8.77 -0.99
C MET A 50 -0.91 7.54 -0.11
N ILE A 51 -1.79 6.60 -0.44
CA ILE A 51 -1.98 5.35 0.25
C ILE A 51 -1.46 4.22 -0.63
N ASN A 52 -0.57 3.41 -0.09
CA ASN A 52 -0.12 2.16 -0.67
C ASN A 52 -0.91 1.02 -0.01
N GLY A 53 -1.86 0.46 -0.73
CA GLY A 53 -2.82 -0.52 -0.20
C GLY A 53 -2.24 -1.91 0.04
N HIS A 54 -0.99 -2.17 -0.36
CA HIS A 54 -0.33 -3.46 -0.17
C HIS A 54 1.18 -3.33 -0.40
N GLN A 55 1.97 -3.59 0.63
CA GLN A 55 3.42 -3.61 0.56
C GLN A 55 4.04 -4.50 1.63
N HIS A 56 5.15 -5.15 1.29
CA HIS A 56 5.98 -5.92 2.20
C HIS A 56 7.11 -5.04 2.73
N LEU A 57 7.10 -4.66 4.00
CA LEU A 57 8.09 -3.75 4.60
C LEU A 57 9.41 -4.43 4.96
N THR A 58 9.41 -5.75 5.05
CA THR A 58 10.58 -6.52 5.48
C THR A 58 11.11 -7.42 4.37
N GLY A 59 12.39 -7.73 4.45
CA GLY A 59 13.02 -8.72 3.60
C GLY A 59 13.33 -8.27 2.19
N ASP A 60 12.35 -7.83 1.48
CA ASP A 60 12.46 -7.46 0.08
C ASP A 60 13.54 -6.40 -0.18
N ARG A 61 13.65 -5.43 0.73
CA ARG A 61 14.65 -4.37 0.59
C ARG A 61 16.08 -4.87 0.66
N LEU A 62 16.33 -5.91 1.43
CA LEU A 62 17.63 -6.55 1.55
C LEU A 62 17.92 -7.58 0.45
N ILE A 63 16.92 -7.90 -0.37
CA ILE A 63 17.06 -8.81 -1.53
C ILE A 63 16.62 -8.15 -2.84
N ARG A 64 16.42 -6.85 -2.84
CA ARG A 64 15.96 -6.08 -4.00
C ARG A 64 16.82 -6.36 -5.23
N SER A 65 16.15 -6.70 -6.34
CA SER A 65 16.77 -7.01 -7.62
C SER A 65 17.80 -8.15 -7.59
N MET A 66 17.77 -9.02 -6.56
CA MET A 66 18.62 -10.20 -6.49
C MET A 66 17.93 -11.46 -7.03
N ILE A 67 16.59 -11.48 -7.00
CA ILE A 67 15.80 -12.60 -7.53
C ILE A 67 15.78 -12.48 -9.05
N PRO A 68 16.13 -13.55 -9.79
CA PRO A 68 16.04 -13.52 -11.25
C PRO A 68 14.63 -13.20 -11.73
N ASP A 69 14.51 -12.39 -12.77
CA ASP A 69 13.23 -12.00 -13.37
C ASP A 69 12.71 -12.97 -14.43
N THR A 70 13.42 -14.08 -14.66
CA THR A 70 13.09 -15.11 -15.66
C THR A 70 12.66 -16.44 -15.04
N ILE A 71 12.26 -16.41 -13.76
CA ILE A 71 11.69 -17.55 -13.03
C ILE A 71 10.21 -17.32 -12.76
N ASP A 72 9.45 -18.38 -12.51
CA ASP A 72 8.05 -18.25 -12.18
C ASP A 72 7.83 -17.67 -10.76
N SER A 73 6.61 -17.21 -10.49
CA SER A 73 6.28 -16.55 -9.23
C SER A 73 6.37 -17.47 -8.00
N GLN A 74 6.14 -18.77 -8.15
CA GLN A 74 6.27 -19.74 -7.06
C GLN A 74 7.73 -19.89 -6.65
N GLU A 75 8.62 -20.05 -7.63
CA GLU A 75 10.07 -20.11 -7.40
C GLU A 75 10.59 -18.78 -6.84
N ALA A 76 10.11 -17.63 -7.35
CA ALA A 76 10.51 -16.33 -6.85
C ALA A 76 10.14 -16.13 -5.37
N ILE A 77 8.95 -16.54 -4.97
CA ILE A 77 8.44 -16.38 -3.60
C ILE A 77 8.99 -17.47 -2.68
N PHE A 78 8.75 -18.75 -2.99
CA PHE A 78 9.03 -19.85 -2.08
C PHE A 78 10.45 -20.42 -2.21
N GLY A 79 11.08 -20.27 -3.38
CA GLY A 79 12.47 -20.65 -3.59
C GLY A 79 13.49 -19.58 -3.16
N TRP A 80 13.12 -18.31 -3.19
CA TRP A 80 14.04 -17.20 -2.93
C TRP A 80 13.59 -16.28 -1.78
N ALA A 81 12.42 -15.65 -1.85
CA ALA A 81 12.03 -14.62 -0.89
C ALA A 81 11.82 -15.21 0.52
N VAL A 82 10.97 -16.22 0.68
CA VAL A 82 10.67 -16.84 1.99
C VAL A 82 11.92 -17.43 2.64
N PRO A 83 12.79 -18.20 1.96
CA PRO A 83 14.05 -18.69 2.55
C PRO A 83 15.02 -17.57 2.94
N THR A 84 15.00 -16.43 2.25
CA THR A 84 15.83 -15.28 2.62
C THR A 84 15.27 -14.57 3.85
N HIS A 85 13.96 -14.32 3.91
CA HIS A 85 13.27 -13.79 5.09
C HIS A 85 13.50 -14.63 6.34
N SER A 86 13.58 -15.96 6.21
CA SER A 86 13.80 -16.85 7.35
C SER A 86 15.19 -16.67 8.02
N LYS A 87 16.11 -15.98 7.35
CA LYS A 87 17.44 -15.64 7.87
C LYS A 87 17.51 -14.25 8.49
N HIS A 88 16.42 -13.49 8.43
CA HIS A 88 16.37 -12.16 8.98
C HIS A 88 16.42 -12.17 10.49
N THR A 89 17.18 -11.23 11.03
CA THR A 89 17.20 -10.87 12.44
C THR A 89 16.24 -9.70 12.68
N GLU A 90 15.98 -9.37 13.95
CA GLU A 90 15.23 -8.15 14.33
C GLU A 90 15.83 -6.89 13.68
N ARG A 91 17.16 -6.85 13.55
CA ARG A 91 17.86 -5.72 12.95
C ARG A 91 17.61 -5.65 11.44
N ASP A 92 17.58 -6.78 10.76
CA ASP A 92 17.30 -6.84 9.32
C ASP A 92 15.91 -6.33 9.00
N ASP A 93 14.90 -6.74 9.76
CA ASP A 93 13.53 -6.25 9.60
C ASP A 93 13.44 -4.73 9.83
N TYR A 94 14.17 -4.20 10.83
CA TYR A 94 14.25 -2.75 11.05
C TYR A 94 14.90 -2.02 9.87
N LEU A 95 16.05 -2.50 9.39
CA LEU A 95 16.77 -1.88 8.27
C LEU A 95 15.92 -1.89 6.99
N SER A 96 15.31 -3.02 6.66
CA SER A 96 14.44 -3.16 5.51
C SER A 96 13.26 -2.20 5.58
N ALA A 97 12.55 -2.17 6.72
CA ALA A 97 11.41 -1.29 6.91
C ALA A 97 11.78 0.20 6.84
N VAL A 98 12.90 0.64 7.44
CA VAL A 98 13.37 2.03 7.35
C VAL A 98 13.62 2.42 5.89
N LEU A 99 14.29 1.58 5.12
CA LEU A 99 14.63 1.89 3.73
C LEU A 99 13.38 1.89 2.83
N ALA A 100 12.47 0.93 3.01
CA ALA A 100 11.21 0.87 2.28
C ALA A 100 10.33 2.10 2.57
N LEU A 101 10.19 2.46 3.84
CA LEU A 101 9.42 3.64 4.26
C LEU A 101 10.05 4.96 3.83
N ASN A 102 11.40 5.05 3.82
CA ASN A 102 12.08 6.23 3.30
C ASN A 102 11.77 6.45 1.81
N GLU A 103 11.82 5.40 0.99
CA GLU A 103 11.46 5.53 -0.43
C GLU A 103 9.98 5.86 -0.60
N ALA A 104 9.08 5.18 0.13
CA ALA A 104 7.66 5.44 0.11
C ALA A 104 7.34 6.91 0.43
N LEU A 105 7.86 7.44 1.53
CA LEU A 105 7.67 8.84 1.93
C LEU A 105 8.23 9.80 0.88
N CYS A 106 9.44 9.56 0.37
CA CYS A 106 10.05 10.41 -0.66
C CYS A 106 9.28 10.40 -1.99
N HIS A 107 8.39 9.41 -2.20
CA HIS A 107 7.49 9.36 -3.35
C HIS A 107 6.03 9.72 -2.99
N GLY A 108 5.79 10.29 -1.79
CA GLY A 108 4.49 10.82 -1.40
C GLY A 108 3.53 9.82 -0.76
N ILE A 109 3.97 8.60 -0.47
CA ILE A 109 3.17 7.61 0.25
C ILE A 109 3.24 7.94 1.75
N THR A 110 2.13 8.39 2.32
CA THR A 110 2.01 8.71 3.75
C THR A 110 1.50 7.52 4.56
N THR A 111 0.74 6.63 3.91
CA THR A 111 0.08 5.48 4.54
C THR A 111 0.43 4.20 3.79
N THR A 112 0.90 3.18 4.51
CA THR A 112 1.26 1.88 3.94
C THR A 112 0.50 0.77 4.65
N VAL A 113 -0.18 -0.09 3.88
CA VAL A 113 -0.76 -1.35 4.38
C VAL A 113 0.30 -2.43 4.28
N GLU A 114 0.78 -2.89 5.43
CA GLU A 114 1.75 -3.99 5.53
C GLU A 114 1.06 -5.33 5.21
N ALA A 115 1.67 -6.12 4.36
CA ALA A 115 1.09 -7.31 3.73
C ALA A 115 1.20 -8.60 4.57
N GLY A 116 1.78 -8.53 5.79
CA GLY A 116 1.83 -9.68 6.70
C GLY A 116 3.06 -10.57 6.57
N THR A 117 4.16 -10.06 6.04
CA THR A 117 5.42 -10.81 5.93
C THR A 117 6.46 -10.38 6.96
N VAL A 118 6.02 -9.99 8.14
CA VAL A 118 6.88 -9.49 9.22
C VAL A 118 7.23 -10.60 10.20
N GLY A 119 8.52 -10.88 10.33
CA GLY A 119 9.06 -11.82 11.31
C GLY A 119 9.21 -11.21 12.71
N HIS A 120 9.57 -9.93 12.77
CA HIS A 120 9.84 -9.21 14.02
C HIS A 120 8.99 -7.92 14.12
N PRO A 121 7.68 -8.02 14.48
CA PRO A 121 6.75 -6.87 14.48
C PRO A 121 7.22 -5.69 15.32
N SER A 122 7.88 -5.92 16.46
CA SER A 122 8.39 -4.82 17.31
C SER A 122 9.46 -3.99 16.61
N SER A 123 10.26 -4.59 15.74
CA SER A 123 11.32 -3.91 14.98
C SER A 123 10.74 -3.08 13.84
N VAL A 124 9.74 -3.61 13.14
CA VAL A 124 9.03 -2.87 12.08
C VAL A 124 8.24 -1.70 12.69
N LEU A 125 7.56 -1.89 13.81
CA LEU A 125 6.90 -0.79 14.52
C LEU A 125 7.88 0.33 14.89
N LYS A 126 9.07 -0.02 15.40
CA LYS A 126 10.13 0.98 15.68
C LYS A 126 10.53 1.76 14.42
N ALA A 127 10.62 1.07 13.27
CA ALA A 127 10.94 1.72 12.00
C ALA A 127 9.79 2.67 11.56
N GLN A 128 8.53 2.23 11.63
CA GLN A 128 7.36 3.06 11.30
C GLN A 128 7.29 4.33 12.17
N LEU A 129 7.49 4.18 13.48
CA LEU A 129 7.51 5.30 14.41
C LEU A 129 8.69 6.24 14.16
N ALA A 130 9.89 5.70 13.89
CA ALA A 130 11.08 6.48 13.59
C ALA A 130 10.95 7.25 12.27
N MET A 131 10.24 6.72 11.28
CA MET A 131 10.00 7.37 10.01
C MET A 131 8.77 8.30 10.02
N GLY A 132 7.96 8.26 11.09
CA GLY A 132 6.79 9.12 11.23
C GLY A 132 5.68 8.85 10.21
N THR A 133 5.59 7.63 9.71
CA THR A 133 4.58 7.20 8.72
C THR A 133 3.28 6.81 9.40
N ARG A 134 2.19 6.82 8.62
CA ARG A 134 0.94 6.14 8.96
C ARG A 134 0.92 4.78 8.30
N GLY A 135 0.17 3.82 8.87
CA GLY A 135 -0.03 2.53 8.21
C GLY A 135 -0.55 1.44 9.11
N THR A 136 -0.34 0.22 8.66
CA THR A 136 -0.68 -0.98 9.42
C THR A 136 0.56 -1.80 9.74
N LEU A 137 0.43 -2.66 10.72
CA LEU A 137 1.42 -3.67 11.08
C LEU A 137 0.74 -5.03 11.08
N GLY A 138 1.42 -6.03 10.52
CA GLY A 138 1.00 -7.42 10.50
C GLY A 138 2.10 -8.36 10.98
N SER A 139 1.87 -9.66 10.83
CA SER A 139 2.87 -10.71 11.07
C SER A 139 2.58 -11.93 10.21
N TRP A 140 3.59 -12.77 9.98
CA TRP A 140 3.43 -14.02 9.23
C TRP A 140 2.28 -14.89 9.77
N GLY A 141 1.45 -15.40 8.85
CA GLY A 141 0.32 -16.24 9.19
C GLY A 141 0.00 -17.28 8.11
N TRP A 142 0.41 -18.55 8.34
CA TRP A 142 -0.05 -19.75 7.63
C TRP A 142 0.03 -20.98 8.52
N ASP A 143 -0.74 -22.04 8.22
CA ASP A 143 -0.79 -23.28 8.97
C ASP A 143 -0.87 -24.54 8.10
N VAL A 144 -0.84 -24.38 6.78
CA VAL A 144 -0.81 -25.47 5.79
C VAL A 144 0.60 -25.56 5.22
N GLU A 145 1.12 -26.77 5.12
CA GLU A 145 2.52 -27.08 4.75
C GLU A 145 3.58 -26.58 5.75
N ASP A 146 4.69 -27.29 5.81
CA ASP A 146 5.83 -26.89 6.63
C ASP A 146 6.58 -25.72 5.99
N GLY A 147 6.96 -24.77 6.82
CA GLY A 147 7.72 -23.61 6.37
C GLY A 147 8.29 -22.81 7.53
N PRO A 148 9.23 -21.90 7.27
CA PRO A 148 9.96 -21.21 8.34
C PRO A 148 9.05 -20.32 9.22
N PHE A 149 7.88 -19.96 8.73
CA PHE A 149 6.91 -19.10 9.42
C PHE A 149 5.56 -19.79 9.65
N ALA A 150 5.43 -21.06 9.27
CA ALA A 150 4.26 -21.88 9.55
C ALA A 150 4.06 -22.02 11.08
N GLY A 151 2.84 -22.33 11.49
CA GLY A 151 2.50 -22.58 12.87
C GLY A 151 1.11 -23.20 13.00
N THR A 152 0.77 -23.67 14.17
CA THR A 152 -0.59 -24.09 14.50
C THR A 152 -1.53 -22.87 14.43
N VAL A 153 -2.83 -23.11 14.25
CA VAL A 153 -3.87 -22.05 14.29
C VAL A 153 -3.69 -21.15 15.53
N SER A 154 -3.49 -21.76 16.71
CA SER A 154 -3.29 -21.00 17.96
C SER A 154 -2.06 -20.10 17.91
N GLU A 155 -0.91 -20.62 17.46
CA GLU A 155 0.34 -19.86 17.38
C GLU A 155 0.24 -18.68 16.37
N VAL A 156 -0.42 -18.91 15.24
CA VAL A 156 -0.67 -17.83 14.25
C VAL A 156 -1.57 -16.77 14.85
N LEU A 157 -2.68 -17.13 15.48
CA LEU A 157 -3.58 -16.18 16.11
C LEU A 157 -2.92 -15.41 17.27
N ASP A 158 -2.03 -16.06 18.03
CA ASP A 158 -1.28 -15.38 19.10
C ASP A 158 -0.29 -14.34 18.53
N ARG A 159 0.36 -14.60 17.39
CA ARG A 159 1.16 -13.59 16.68
C ARG A 159 0.31 -12.38 16.27
N GLN A 160 -0.90 -12.60 15.75
CA GLN A 160 -1.82 -11.51 15.37
C GLN A 160 -2.29 -10.70 16.58
N ARG A 161 -2.59 -11.35 17.71
CA ARG A 161 -2.93 -10.67 18.97
C ARG A 161 -1.77 -9.83 19.49
N GLU A 162 -0.53 -10.33 19.38
CA GLU A 162 0.66 -9.57 19.78
C GLU A 162 0.84 -8.31 18.92
N VAL A 163 0.61 -8.38 17.61
CA VAL A 163 0.62 -7.19 16.72
C VAL A 163 -0.38 -6.14 17.20
N MET A 164 -1.62 -6.53 17.47
CA MET A 164 -2.64 -5.62 17.98
C MET A 164 -2.26 -5.02 19.35
N ARG A 165 -1.64 -5.82 20.23
CA ARG A 165 -1.15 -5.35 21.53
C ARG A 165 -0.02 -4.32 21.38
N LEU A 166 0.93 -4.55 20.46
CA LEU A 166 2.04 -3.64 20.19
C LEU A 166 1.56 -2.28 19.66
N THR A 167 0.52 -2.27 18.86
CA THR A 167 0.01 -1.06 18.20
C THR A 167 -1.07 -0.32 18.99
N ALA A 168 -1.60 -0.89 20.07
CA ALA A 168 -2.75 -0.36 20.82
C ALA A 168 -2.63 1.11 21.29
N ASN A 169 -1.41 1.61 21.44
CA ASN A 169 -1.15 2.99 21.89
C ASN A 169 -0.36 3.80 20.85
N THR A 170 -0.43 3.44 19.58
CA THR A 170 0.29 4.11 18.49
C THR A 170 -0.71 4.82 17.57
N PRO A 171 -0.81 6.16 17.60
CA PRO A 171 -1.90 6.90 16.94
C PRO A 171 -1.94 6.75 15.41
N LEU A 172 -0.80 6.42 14.79
CA LEU A 172 -0.66 6.37 13.33
C LEU A 172 -0.55 4.94 12.78
N ILE A 173 -0.38 3.94 13.64
CA ILE A 173 -0.14 2.55 13.21
C ILE A 173 -1.20 1.64 13.83
N ASP A 174 -1.97 0.98 12.97
CA ASP A 174 -3.00 0.03 13.36
C ASP A 174 -2.50 -1.42 13.23
N GLY A 175 -2.80 -2.27 14.21
CA GLY A 175 -2.55 -3.70 14.11
C GLY A 175 -3.65 -4.38 13.29
N TRP A 176 -3.30 -4.94 12.15
CA TRP A 176 -4.20 -5.74 11.34
C TRP A 176 -3.93 -7.23 11.51
N VAL A 177 -4.95 -8.04 11.32
CA VAL A 177 -4.78 -9.48 11.14
C VAL A 177 -4.25 -9.72 9.73
N THR A 178 -3.17 -10.48 9.62
CA THR A 178 -2.56 -10.74 8.31
C THR A 178 -2.27 -12.24 8.14
N LEU A 179 -2.62 -12.76 6.99
CA LEU A 179 -2.28 -14.12 6.58
C LEU A 179 -1.52 -14.07 5.25
N VAL A 180 -0.70 -15.09 5.01
CA VAL A 180 0.00 -15.19 3.71
C VAL A 180 -1.02 -15.36 2.59
N GLY A 181 -2.11 -16.08 2.83
CA GLY A 181 -3.11 -16.32 1.81
C GLY A 181 -2.72 -17.47 0.89
N HIS A 182 -3.03 -17.35 -0.41
CA HIS A 182 -2.95 -18.46 -1.34
C HIS A 182 -3.75 -19.65 -0.81
N ASP A 183 -3.28 -20.87 -0.93
CA ASP A 183 -3.90 -22.05 -0.33
C ASP A 183 -3.07 -22.55 0.87
N LEU A 184 -2.41 -21.61 1.61
CA LEU A 184 -1.55 -21.90 2.77
C LEU A 184 -2.26 -21.62 4.11
N MET A 185 -3.57 -21.43 4.09
CA MET A 185 -4.38 -21.21 5.28
C MET A 185 -5.51 -22.25 5.32
N SER A 186 -5.60 -22.99 6.43
CA SER A 186 -6.72 -23.90 6.64
C SER A 186 -8.04 -23.15 6.81
N ASP A 187 -9.16 -23.83 6.59
CA ASP A 187 -10.49 -23.27 6.83
C ASP A 187 -10.65 -22.81 8.29
N GLU A 188 -10.05 -23.54 9.25
CA GLU A 188 -10.04 -23.18 10.67
C GLU A 188 -9.25 -21.88 10.89
N LEU A 189 -8.04 -21.75 10.32
CA LEU A 189 -7.22 -20.56 10.50
C LEU A 189 -7.91 -19.33 9.90
N VAL A 190 -8.34 -19.37 8.64
CA VAL A 190 -8.90 -18.20 7.98
C VAL A 190 -10.22 -17.74 8.61
N THR A 191 -11.06 -18.69 9.05
CA THR A 191 -12.32 -18.39 9.76
C THR A 191 -12.04 -17.75 11.11
N SER A 192 -11.12 -18.34 11.90
CA SER A 192 -10.76 -17.83 13.22
C SER A 192 -10.04 -16.45 13.12
N ALA A 193 -9.19 -16.26 12.13
CA ALA A 193 -8.50 -14.99 11.89
C ALA A 193 -9.47 -13.87 11.46
N SER A 194 -10.43 -14.18 10.58
CA SER A 194 -11.49 -13.25 10.21
C SER A 194 -12.39 -12.88 11.40
N GLN A 195 -12.72 -13.87 12.27
CA GLN A 195 -13.45 -13.59 13.49
C GLN A 195 -12.64 -12.74 14.49
N LEU A 196 -11.34 -13.02 14.64
CA LEU A 196 -10.45 -12.22 15.49
C LEU A 196 -10.41 -10.74 15.03
N ALA A 197 -10.37 -10.49 13.73
CA ALA A 197 -10.42 -9.13 13.19
C ALA A 197 -11.74 -8.44 13.54
N ARG A 198 -12.88 -9.11 13.37
CA ARG A 198 -14.20 -8.57 13.73
C ARG A 198 -14.32 -8.26 15.22
N ASP A 199 -13.89 -9.18 16.07
CA ASP A 199 -14.00 -9.06 17.54
C ASP A 199 -13.17 -7.88 18.08
N ASN A 200 -12.10 -7.52 17.39
CA ASN A 200 -11.22 -6.42 17.76
C ASN A 200 -11.48 -5.14 16.95
N ASN A 201 -12.54 -5.09 16.14
CA ASN A 201 -12.87 -3.96 15.26
C ASN A 201 -11.68 -3.52 14.40
N THR A 202 -10.90 -4.49 13.91
CA THR A 202 -9.79 -4.29 12.98
C THR A 202 -10.07 -4.99 11.66
N ARG A 203 -9.09 -5.03 10.79
CA ARG A 203 -9.20 -5.60 9.46
C ARG A 203 -8.31 -6.81 9.29
N ILE A 204 -8.59 -7.58 8.23
CA ILE A 204 -7.77 -8.70 7.80
C ILE A 204 -7.38 -8.52 6.33
N THR A 205 -6.12 -8.84 6.00
CA THR A 205 -5.63 -8.88 4.63
C THR A 205 -4.86 -10.17 4.36
N PHE A 206 -4.93 -10.65 3.12
CA PHE A 206 -4.19 -11.82 2.64
C PHE A 206 -4.18 -11.85 1.10
N HIS A 207 -3.21 -12.58 0.53
CA HIS A 207 -3.08 -12.78 -0.91
C HIS A 207 -4.11 -13.80 -1.41
N ILE A 208 -4.71 -13.51 -2.56
CA ILE A 208 -5.67 -14.42 -3.20
C ILE A 208 -5.65 -14.27 -4.71
N SER A 209 -5.58 -15.39 -5.41
CA SER A 209 -5.71 -15.49 -6.87
C SER A 209 -4.85 -14.49 -7.67
N PRO A 210 -3.55 -14.27 -7.33
CA PRO A 210 -2.68 -13.48 -8.20
C PRO A 210 -2.42 -14.18 -9.53
N SER A 211 -2.49 -15.51 -9.55
CA SER A 211 -2.36 -16.38 -10.72
C SER A 211 -3.40 -17.48 -10.69
N SER A 212 -3.47 -18.29 -11.76
CA SER A 212 -4.34 -19.46 -11.83
C SER A 212 -3.94 -20.60 -10.88
N GLY A 213 -2.78 -20.50 -10.24
CA GLY A 213 -2.28 -21.49 -9.27
C GLY A 213 -3.23 -21.67 -8.10
N ASP A 214 -3.68 -20.57 -7.47
CA ASP A 214 -4.65 -20.61 -6.37
C ASP A 214 -5.95 -21.29 -6.78
N THR A 215 -6.48 -20.92 -7.95
CA THR A 215 -7.69 -21.57 -8.48
C THR A 215 -7.51 -23.07 -8.61
N THR A 216 -6.36 -23.53 -9.14
CA THR A 216 -6.07 -24.95 -9.31
C THR A 216 -6.00 -25.68 -7.95
N SER A 217 -5.30 -25.11 -6.98
CA SER A 217 -5.15 -25.66 -5.64
C SER A 217 -6.48 -25.74 -4.90
N TYR A 218 -7.24 -24.65 -4.84
CA TYR A 218 -8.54 -24.62 -4.17
C TYR A 218 -9.56 -25.58 -4.81
N LEU A 219 -9.62 -25.65 -6.15
CA LEU A 219 -10.50 -26.62 -6.83
C LEU A 219 -10.12 -28.06 -6.50
N ALA A 220 -8.83 -28.37 -6.44
CA ALA A 220 -8.38 -29.72 -6.07
C ALA A 220 -8.72 -30.08 -4.62
N ARG A 221 -8.59 -29.16 -3.69
CA ARG A 221 -8.85 -29.36 -2.26
C ARG A 221 -10.33 -29.31 -1.87
N THR A 222 -11.06 -28.31 -2.40
CA THR A 222 -12.42 -27.98 -1.93
C THR A 222 -13.51 -28.22 -2.97
N GLY A 223 -13.15 -28.38 -4.24
CA GLY A 223 -14.09 -28.39 -5.36
C GLY A 223 -14.69 -27.02 -5.70
N LYS A 224 -14.20 -25.94 -5.09
CA LYS A 224 -14.69 -24.56 -5.27
C LYS A 224 -13.57 -23.61 -5.66
N HIS A 225 -13.91 -22.52 -6.32
CA HIS A 225 -13.00 -21.41 -6.55
C HIS A 225 -12.64 -20.70 -5.24
N PRO A 226 -11.45 -20.08 -5.15
CA PRO A 226 -10.92 -19.52 -3.89
C PRO A 226 -11.88 -18.56 -3.17
N VAL A 227 -12.32 -17.50 -3.83
CA VAL A 227 -13.16 -16.47 -3.21
C VAL A 227 -14.56 -17.01 -2.91
N ARG A 228 -15.10 -17.89 -3.77
CA ARG A 228 -16.36 -18.60 -3.51
C ARG A 228 -16.28 -19.47 -2.26
N HIS A 229 -15.16 -20.17 -2.06
CA HIS A 229 -14.96 -20.98 -0.85
C HIS A 229 -14.93 -20.11 0.40
N LEU A 230 -14.17 -19.00 0.37
CA LEU A 230 -14.11 -18.03 1.49
C LEU A 230 -15.46 -17.37 1.78
N TYR A 231 -16.27 -17.11 0.76
CA TYR A 231 -17.64 -16.63 0.93
C TYR A 231 -18.51 -17.63 1.69
N ASP A 232 -18.48 -18.90 1.28
CA ASP A 232 -19.26 -19.96 1.91
C ASP A 232 -18.84 -20.23 3.36
N LEU A 233 -17.57 -19.96 3.72
CA LEU A 233 -17.06 -19.98 5.10
C LEU A 233 -17.46 -18.74 5.92
N GLY A 234 -18.05 -17.70 5.31
CA GLY A 234 -18.39 -16.45 5.99
C GLY A 234 -17.18 -15.59 6.36
N VAL A 235 -16.06 -15.75 5.64
CA VAL A 235 -14.82 -15.00 5.89
C VAL A 235 -14.90 -13.58 5.33
N LEU A 236 -15.53 -13.40 4.16
CA LEU A 236 -15.61 -12.13 3.44
C LEU A 236 -16.46 -11.08 4.19
N GLY A 237 -16.20 -9.82 3.94
CA GLY A 237 -16.92 -8.71 4.53
C GLY A 237 -16.18 -7.39 4.41
N SER A 238 -16.80 -6.30 4.87
CA SER A 238 -16.23 -4.95 4.80
C SER A 238 -14.92 -4.78 5.58
N HIS A 239 -14.58 -5.70 6.47
CA HIS A 239 -13.34 -5.76 7.24
C HIS A 239 -12.19 -6.46 6.47
N VAL A 240 -12.45 -7.03 5.30
CA VAL A 240 -11.46 -7.78 4.50
C VAL A 240 -10.91 -6.91 3.38
N LEU A 241 -9.58 -6.94 3.22
CA LEU A 241 -8.87 -6.42 2.05
C LEU A 241 -8.15 -7.58 1.37
N LEU A 242 -8.65 -8.01 0.22
CA LEU A 242 -8.01 -9.05 -0.60
C LEU A 242 -6.86 -8.45 -1.41
N ALA A 243 -5.67 -9.02 -1.31
CA ALA A 243 -4.59 -8.62 -2.20
C ALA A 243 -4.68 -9.39 -3.52
N HIS A 244 -4.52 -8.67 -4.62
CA HIS A 244 -4.48 -9.11 -6.02
C HIS A 244 -5.83 -9.38 -6.66
N ALA A 245 -6.47 -10.51 -6.40
CA ALA A 245 -7.76 -10.89 -7.01
C ALA A 245 -7.74 -10.81 -8.57
N VAL A 246 -6.65 -11.25 -9.22
CA VAL A 246 -6.47 -11.15 -10.68
C VAL A 246 -7.34 -12.19 -11.40
N HIS A 247 -7.31 -13.44 -10.92
CA HIS A 247 -7.95 -14.58 -11.58
C HIS A 247 -9.31 -14.92 -10.98
N LEU A 248 -10.22 -13.94 -10.88
CA LEU A 248 -11.60 -14.17 -10.41
C LEU A 248 -12.57 -14.39 -11.57
N ASN A 249 -13.49 -15.33 -11.40
CA ASN A 249 -14.64 -15.50 -12.28
C ASN A 249 -15.84 -14.63 -11.86
N ASP A 250 -16.96 -14.69 -12.61
CA ASP A 250 -18.15 -13.87 -12.34
C ASP A 250 -18.76 -14.13 -10.95
N ASP A 251 -18.86 -15.40 -10.54
CA ASP A 251 -19.42 -15.82 -9.27
C ASP A 251 -18.55 -15.29 -8.08
N GLU A 252 -17.24 -15.32 -8.22
CA GLU A 252 -16.31 -14.77 -7.22
C GLU A 252 -16.40 -13.25 -7.12
N ILE A 253 -16.54 -12.54 -8.25
CA ILE A 253 -16.76 -11.10 -8.26
C ILE A 253 -18.11 -10.76 -7.61
N ASP A 254 -19.16 -11.55 -7.84
CA ASP A 254 -20.45 -11.40 -7.16
C ASP A 254 -20.28 -11.51 -5.64
N CYS A 255 -19.52 -12.49 -5.15
CA CYS A 255 -19.21 -12.63 -3.72
C CYS A 255 -18.50 -11.41 -3.14
N VAL A 256 -17.50 -10.85 -3.86
CA VAL A 256 -16.77 -9.64 -3.43
C VAL A 256 -17.72 -8.43 -3.33
N VAL A 257 -18.58 -8.23 -4.33
CA VAL A 257 -19.55 -7.14 -4.36
C VAL A 257 -20.59 -7.28 -3.24
N GLU A 258 -21.18 -8.47 -3.08
CA GLU A 258 -22.23 -8.74 -2.10
C GLU A 258 -21.77 -8.52 -0.67
N THR A 259 -20.51 -8.84 -0.39
CA THR A 259 -19.94 -8.73 0.97
C THR A 259 -19.27 -7.40 1.27
N ASP A 260 -19.25 -6.46 0.33
CA ASP A 260 -18.50 -5.21 0.45
C ASP A 260 -17.00 -5.45 0.78
N THR A 261 -16.43 -6.52 0.25
CA THR A 261 -15.01 -6.84 0.40
C THR A 261 -14.16 -5.91 -0.47
N ALA A 262 -13.05 -5.40 0.07
CA ALA A 262 -12.14 -4.51 -0.65
C ALA A 262 -11.02 -5.29 -1.35
N VAL A 263 -10.40 -4.67 -2.38
CA VAL A 263 -9.31 -5.28 -3.16
C VAL A 263 -8.12 -4.33 -3.26
N ALA A 264 -6.90 -4.84 -3.03
CA ALA A 264 -5.64 -4.15 -3.30
C ALA A 264 -5.00 -4.69 -4.59
N VAL A 265 -4.67 -3.80 -5.53
CA VAL A 265 -4.20 -4.15 -6.87
C VAL A 265 -2.77 -3.68 -7.07
N CYS A 266 -1.88 -4.58 -7.52
CA CYS A 266 -0.44 -4.34 -7.63
C CYS A 266 0.06 -4.48 -9.07
N PRO A 267 -0.20 -3.51 -9.97
CA PRO A 267 0.02 -3.65 -11.42
C PRO A 267 1.46 -4.01 -11.81
N TRP A 268 2.46 -3.42 -11.14
CA TRP A 268 3.86 -3.71 -11.42
C TRP A 268 4.23 -5.15 -11.14
N ALA A 269 3.76 -5.71 -10.00
CA ALA A 269 3.98 -7.10 -9.64
C ALA A 269 3.42 -8.05 -10.70
N TYR A 270 2.20 -7.78 -11.15
CA TYR A 270 1.55 -8.62 -12.16
C TYR A 270 2.26 -8.63 -13.50
N LEU A 271 2.87 -7.52 -13.90
CA LEU A 271 3.64 -7.45 -15.14
C LEU A 271 4.97 -8.17 -15.01
N ARG A 272 5.71 -7.92 -13.93
CA ARG A 272 7.02 -8.57 -13.72
C ARG A 272 6.92 -10.08 -13.53
N LEU A 273 5.94 -10.51 -12.74
CA LEU A 273 5.71 -11.94 -12.45
C LEU A 273 4.82 -12.65 -13.50
N ALA A 274 4.47 -11.96 -14.59
CA ALA A 274 3.61 -12.49 -15.66
C ALA A 274 2.28 -13.09 -15.16
N GLN A 275 1.64 -12.45 -14.17
CA GLN A 275 0.42 -12.94 -13.53
C GLN A 275 -0.87 -12.69 -14.33
N GLY A 276 -0.77 -12.08 -15.51
CA GLY A 276 -1.85 -12.07 -16.51
C GLY A 276 -2.94 -11.03 -16.30
N ILE A 277 -2.64 -9.88 -15.66
CA ILE A 277 -3.64 -8.81 -15.44
C ILE A 277 -4.36 -8.39 -16.73
N THR A 278 -3.67 -8.30 -17.86
CA THR A 278 -4.27 -7.91 -19.15
C THR A 278 -5.12 -9.01 -19.77
N ALA A 279 -4.83 -10.28 -19.49
CA ALA A 279 -5.54 -11.42 -20.03
C ALA A 279 -6.72 -11.87 -19.17
N ALA A 280 -6.50 -11.97 -17.85
CA ALA A 280 -7.46 -12.52 -16.89
C ALA A 280 -8.04 -11.47 -15.93
N GLY A 281 -7.29 -10.42 -15.59
CA GLY A 281 -7.71 -9.43 -14.58
C GLY A 281 -9.02 -8.73 -14.94
N ARG A 282 -9.90 -8.57 -13.95
CA ARG A 282 -11.24 -7.97 -14.12
C ARG A 282 -11.47 -6.82 -13.13
N HIS A 283 -10.40 -6.13 -12.77
CA HIS A 283 -10.46 -5.05 -11.79
C HIS A 283 -11.31 -3.85 -12.25
N ASP A 284 -11.35 -3.57 -13.56
CA ASP A 284 -12.23 -2.53 -14.13
C ASP A 284 -13.71 -2.90 -14.01
N ASP A 285 -14.07 -4.17 -14.15
CA ASP A 285 -15.43 -4.66 -13.92
C ASP A 285 -15.80 -4.56 -12.43
N MET A 286 -14.90 -4.98 -11.54
CA MET A 286 -15.07 -4.83 -10.11
C MET A 286 -15.30 -3.34 -9.72
N LEU A 287 -14.51 -2.40 -10.27
CA LEU A 287 -14.69 -0.96 -10.04
C LEU A 287 -16.06 -0.46 -10.54
N LYS A 288 -16.48 -0.85 -11.74
CA LYS A 288 -17.80 -0.51 -12.28
C LYS A 288 -18.94 -1.03 -11.42
N ARG A 289 -18.73 -2.14 -10.73
CA ARG A 289 -19.69 -2.77 -9.81
C ARG A 289 -19.57 -2.26 -8.37
N GLY A 290 -18.73 -1.25 -8.13
CA GLY A 290 -18.61 -0.55 -6.86
C GLY A 290 -17.70 -1.21 -5.82
N VAL A 291 -16.86 -2.17 -6.21
CA VAL A 291 -15.86 -2.75 -5.31
C VAL A 291 -14.89 -1.67 -4.87
N ARG A 292 -14.69 -1.54 -3.55
CA ARG A 292 -13.70 -0.63 -2.97
C ARG A 292 -12.30 -1.13 -3.30
N MET A 293 -11.48 -0.27 -3.87
CA MET A 293 -10.18 -0.67 -4.40
C MET A 293 -9.08 0.32 -4.04
N SER A 294 -7.89 -0.21 -3.78
CA SER A 294 -6.66 0.56 -3.62
C SER A 294 -5.59 0.01 -4.56
N LEU A 295 -4.72 0.88 -5.06
CA LEU A 295 -3.47 0.42 -5.67
C LEU A 295 -2.42 0.15 -4.59
N GLY A 296 -1.56 -0.84 -4.85
CA GLY A 296 -0.43 -1.24 -4.02
C GLY A 296 0.85 -1.37 -4.84
N CYS A 297 2.00 -1.29 -4.17
CA CYS A 297 3.31 -1.46 -4.81
C CYS A 297 3.83 -2.90 -4.70
N ASP A 298 3.26 -3.70 -3.79
CA ASP A 298 3.70 -5.05 -3.48
C ASP A 298 5.15 -5.07 -2.92
N SER A 299 5.87 -6.14 -3.11
CA SER A 299 7.25 -6.26 -2.70
C SER A 299 8.23 -5.65 -3.71
N GLU A 300 9.40 -5.27 -3.25
CA GLU A 300 10.47 -4.82 -4.13
C GLU A 300 10.99 -5.94 -5.05
N ASN A 301 10.80 -7.20 -4.69
CA ASN A 301 11.16 -8.33 -5.54
C ASN A 301 10.06 -8.73 -6.53
N ALA A 302 8.83 -8.21 -6.37
CA ALA A 302 7.74 -8.39 -7.30
C ALA A 302 7.66 -7.26 -8.34
N GLY A 303 7.62 -6.00 -7.90
CA GLY A 303 7.56 -4.83 -8.78
C GLY A 303 8.83 -4.00 -8.82
N ASP A 304 9.62 -3.98 -7.76
CA ASP A 304 10.79 -3.12 -7.51
C ASP A 304 10.55 -1.60 -7.65
N ALA A 305 9.29 -1.18 -7.75
CA ALA A 305 8.91 0.20 -7.96
C ALA A 305 7.92 0.70 -6.89
N VAL A 306 8.37 1.61 -6.05
CA VAL A 306 7.55 2.26 -5.02
C VAL A 306 7.24 3.70 -5.47
N ASP A 307 6.44 3.83 -6.53
CA ASP A 307 6.07 5.11 -7.14
C ASP A 307 4.57 5.14 -7.44
N PRO A 308 3.74 5.79 -6.60
CA PRO A 308 2.29 5.77 -6.75
C PRO A 308 1.79 6.49 -8.01
N ILE A 309 2.51 7.51 -8.48
CA ILE A 309 2.14 8.25 -9.68
C ILE A 309 2.31 7.36 -10.92
N ARG A 310 3.46 6.70 -11.04
CA ARG A 310 3.70 5.77 -12.14
C ARG A 310 2.82 4.53 -12.04
N ASN A 311 2.52 4.07 -10.83
CA ASN A 311 1.62 2.95 -10.60
C ASN A 311 0.19 3.27 -11.07
N ALA A 312 -0.32 4.47 -10.74
CA ALA A 312 -1.61 4.95 -11.21
C ALA A 312 -1.67 5.07 -12.75
N ALA A 313 -0.64 5.66 -13.36
CA ALA A 313 -0.54 5.78 -14.82
C ALA A 313 -0.52 4.40 -15.50
N LEU A 314 0.27 3.46 -14.95
CA LEU A 314 0.36 2.09 -15.47
C LEU A 314 -1.00 1.40 -15.42
N PHE A 315 -1.68 1.44 -14.28
CA PHE A 315 -2.99 0.79 -14.14
C PHE A 315 -4.02 1.38 -15.12
N ALA A 316 -4.10 2.72 -15.20
CA ALA A 316 -4.98 3.38 -16.16
C ALA A 316 -4.65 2.99 -17.61
N GLY A 317 -3.38 2.92 -17.97
CA GLY A 317 -2.92 2.51 -19.29
C GLY A 317 -3.32 1.07 -19.62
N LEU A 318 -3.11 0.13 -18.70
CA LEU A 318 -3.46 -1.28 -18.89
C LEU A 318 -4.98 -1.47 -19.10
N ILE A 319 -5.82 -0.76 -18.33
CA ILE A 319 -7.27 -0.84 -18.49
C ILE A 319 -7.70 -0.27 -19.84
N ARG A 320 -7.18 0.90 -20.24
CA ARG A 320 -7.50 1.54 -21.52
C ARG A 320 -7.10 0.69 -22.71
N ASP A 321 -5.87 0.14 -22.70
CA ASP A 321 -5.34 -0.69 -23.78
C ASP A 321 -6.16 -1.98 -23.95
N ARG A 322 -6.49 -2.63 -22.83
CA ARG A 322 -7.34 -3.84 -22.85
C ARG A 322 -8.69 -3.63 -23.53
N HIS A 323 -9.32 -2.48 -23.33
CA HIS A 323 -10.62 -2.14 -23.91
C HIS A 323 -10.53 -1.34 -25.21
N MET A 324 -9.33 -0.93 -25.62
CA MET A 324 -9.10 0.00 -26.76
C MET A 324 -9.96 1.26 -26.64
N ASP A 325 -10.14 1.75 -25.38
CA ASP A 325 -10.99 2.88 -25.05
C ASP A 325 -10.26 3.87 -24.12
N PRO A 326 -9.85 5.05 -24.61
CA PRO A 326 -9.17 6.05 -23.82
C PRO A 326 -10.09 6.81 -22.85
N THR A 327 -11.40 6.60 -22.89
CA THR A 327 -12.38 7.28 -22.02
C THR A 327 -12.56 6.59 -20.66
N ILE A 328 -12.10 5.37 -20.53
CA ILE A 328 -12.12 4.61 -19.28
C ILE A 328 -10.96 5.05 -18.38
N MET A 329 -11.18 5.17 -17.08
CA MET A 329 -10.15 5.44 -16.08
C MET A 329 -9.39 6.75 -16.35
N SER A 330 -9.98 7.88 -15.99
CA SER A 330 -9.31 9.19 -16.09
C SER A 330 -8.07 9.30 -15.18
N ALA A 331 -7.23 10.31 -15.39
CA ALA A 331 -6.10 10.59 -14.50
C ALA A 331 -6.56 10.85 -13.05
N VAL A 332 -7.72 11.49 -12.88
CA VAL A 332 -8.31 11.75 -11.57
C VAL A 332 -8.78 10.44 -10.91
N ASP A 333 -9.39 9.52 -11.67
CA ASP A 333 -9.77 8.20 -11.17
C ASP A 333 -8.56 7.38 -10.76
N ALA A 334 -7.51 7.41 -11.57
CA ALA A 334 -6.26 6.71 -11.26
C ALA A 334 -5.60 7.23 -9.98
N LEU A 335 -5.57 8.57 -9.78
CA LEU A 335 -5.08 9.19 -8.55
C LEU A 335 -5.96 8.84 -7.34
N ALA A 336 -7.28 8.75 -7.55
CA ALA A 336 -8.21 8.40 -6.49
C ALA A 336 -7.94 7.01 -5.88
N LEU A 337 -7.43 6.07 -6.66
CA LEU A 337 -7.03 4.72 -6.20
C LEU A 337 -5.78 4.70 -5.32
N HIS A 338 -5.05 5.81 -5.21
CA HIS A 338 -4.00 6.05 -4.22
C HIS A 338 -4.39 7.10 -3.17
N THR A 339 -5.60 7.64 -3.22
CA THR A 339 -6.07 8.67 -2.29
C THR A 339 -7.43 8.30 -1.70
N ILE A 340 -8.52 8.95 -2.10
CA ILE A 340 -9.83 8.78 -1.45
C ILE A 340 -10.41 7.36 -1.63
N ASP A 341 -10.25 6.73 -2.78
CA ASP A 341 -10.76 5.37 -2.99
C ASP A 341 -9.93 4.34 -2.21
N ALA A 342 -8.60 4.55 -2.14
CA ALA A 342 -7.74 3.75 -1.27
C ALA A 342 -8.14 3.92 0.20
N ALA A 343 -8.39 5.15 0.66
CA ALA A 343 -8.86 5.39 2.02
C ALA A 343 -10.19 4.69 2.33
N ARG A 344 -11.12 4.64 1.37
CA ARG A 344 -12.36 3.87 1.48
C ARG A 344 -12.09 2.36 1.57
N ALA A 345 -11.17 1.85 0.75
CA ALA A 345 -10.82 0.44 0.74
C ALA A 345 -10.23 -0.03 2.08
N ILE A 346 -9.41 0.80 2.71
CA ILE A 346 -8.80 0.50 4.01
C ILE A 346 -9.61 1.00 5.21
N GLY A 347 -10.77 1.65 4.99
CA GLY A 347 -11.68 2.13 6.04
C GLY A 347 -11.19 3.36 6.82
N MET A 348 -10.39 4.21 6.18
CA MET A 348 -9.83 5.44 6.77
C MET A 348 -10.36 6.72 6.08
N SER A 349 -11.40 6.63 5.26
CA SER A 349 -11.88 7.76 4.45
C SER A 349 -12.43 8.94 5.26
N ASP A 350 -12.80 8.72 6.51
CA ASP A 350 -13.24 9.80 7.40
C ASP A 350 -12.07 10.63 7.95
N CYS A 351 -10.85 10.05 7.93
CA CYS A 351 -9.66 10.69 8.49
C CYS A 351 -8.69 11.21 7.44
N ILE A 352 -8.49 10.48 6.33
CA ILE A 352 -7.47 10.76 5.30
C ILE A 352 -7.99 10.52 3.89
N GLY A 353 -7.13 10.67 2.88
CA GLY A 353 -7.40 10.35 1.48
C GLY A 353 -8.01 11.50 0.67
N SER A 354 -8.42 12.58 1.30
CA SER A 354 -8.86 13.81 0.63
C SER A 354 -8.50 15.03 1.46
N LEU A 355 -8.34 16.19 0.80
CA LEU A 355 -8.11 17.47 1.47
C LEU A 355 -9.46 18.07 1.81
N GLU A 356 -9.87 17.99 3.07
CA GLU A 356 -11.12 18.50 3.60
C GLU A 356 -10.94 18.96 5.04
N VAL A 357 -11.66 20.03 5.40
CA VAL A 357 -11.64 20.57 6.77
C VAL A 357 -12.06 19.48 7.76
N GLY A 358 -11.31 19.32 8.83
CA GLY A 358 -11.52 18.33 9.88
C GLY A 358 -10.78 17.00 9.65
N LYS A 359 -10.25 16.73 8.47
CA LYS A 359 -9.40 15.57 8.23
C LYS A 359 -7.97 15.83 8.67
N GLN A 360 -7.24 14.76 8.87
CA GLN A 360 -5.83 14.84 9.20
C GLN A 360 -5.01 15.38 8.04
N ALA A 361 -3.99 16.17 8.35
CA ALA A 361 -3.15 16.81 7.37
C ALA A 361 -2.07 15.85 6.85
N ASP A 362 -2.51 14.81 6.15
CA ASP A 362 -1.68 13.95 5.35
C ASP A 362 -1.73 14.49 3.92
N LEU A 363 -0.63 15.10 3.46
CA LEU A 363 -0.57 15.75 2.14
C LEU A 363 0.81 15.70 1.51
N VAL A 364 0.83 15.83 0.18
CA VAL A 364 2.03 15.83 -0.65
C VAL A 364 2.08 17.11 -1.48
N VAL A 365 3.23 17.74 -1.48
CA VAL A 365 3.55 18.90 -2.32
C VAL A 365 4.47 18.44 -3.45
N PHE A 366 4.01 18.57 -4.69
CA PHE A 366 4.80 18.29 -5.88
C PHE A 366 5.43 19.57 -6.40
N GLY A 367 6.76 19.54 -6.59
CA GLY A 367 7.48 20.58 -7.29
C GLY A 367 7.16 20.54 -8.79
N THR A 368 7.08 21.72 -9.39
CA THR A 368 6.73 21.87 -10.80
C THR A 368 7.82 22.60 -11.60
N ASP A 369 9.07 22.50 -11.18
CA ASP A 369 10.23 23.12 -11.83
C ASP A 369 11.03 22.11 -12.69
N GLY A 370 10.67 20.82 -12.64
CA GLY A 370 11.26 19.77 -13.45
C GLY A 370 10.91 19.88 -14.94
N PRO A 371 11.69 19.22 -15.83
CA PRO A 371 11.46 19.26 -17.28
C PRO A 371 10.07 18.81 -17.70
N GLU A 372 9.47 17.86 -16.98
CA GLU A 372 8.13 17.31 -17.21
C GLU A 372 7.01 18.34 -16.99
N TRP A 373 7.33 19.46 -16.32
CA TRP A 373 6.42 20.58 -16.08
C TRP A 373 6.66 21.80 -17.00
N LEU A 374 7.56 21.70 -17.94
CA LEU A 374 7.83 22.69 -18.98
C LEU A 374 7.20 22.22 -20.30
N THR A 375 6.07 22.69 -20.75
CA THR A 375 5.15 23.74 -20.29
C THR A 375 4.12 23.20 -19.29
N ARG A 376 3.46 24.10 -18.54
CA ARG A 376 2.44 23.71 -17.57
C ARG A 376 1.06 23.58 -18.19
N SER A 377 0.40 22.49 -17.89
CA SER A 377 -1.00 22.26 -18.22
C SER A 377 -1.93 23.09 -17.31
N THR A 378 -3.09 23.46 -17.83
CA THR A 378 -4.21 23.94 -17.04
C THR A 378 -4.91 22.79 -16.27
N GLU A 379 -4.55 21.55 -16.60
CA GLU A 379 -5.06 20.32 -15.99
C GLU A 379 -3.91 19.65 -15.21
N PRO A 380 -3.59 20.10 -13.98
CA PRO A 380 -2.39 19.67 -13.26
C PRO A 380 -2.40 18.16 -12.91
N ILE A 381 -3.56 17.56 -12.63
CA ILE A 381 -3.65 16.13 -12.34
C ILE A 381 -3.39 15.29 -13.60
N LEU A 382 -3.83 15.77 -14.77
CA LEU A 382 -3.54 15.11 -16.04
C LEU A 382 -2.03 15.09 -16.30
N GLN A 383 -1.35 16.22 -16.08
CA GLN A 383 0.10 16.33 -16.24
C GLN A 383 0.83 15.49 -15.18
N LEU A 384 0.39 15.52 -13.92
CA LEU A 384 0.97 14.73 -12.84
C LEU A 384 0.97 13.24 -13.19
N ILE A 385 -0.16 12.68 -13.59
CA ILE A 385 -0.28 11.25 -13.86
C ILE A 385 0.45 10.82 -15.12
N TRP A 386 0.34 11.58 -16.24
CA TRP A 386 0.88 11.11 -17.52
C TRP A 386 2.29 11.56 -17.84
N ALA A 387 2.77 12.63 -17.22
CA ALA A 387 4.09 13.19 -17.52
C ALA A 387 5.08 13.17 -16.35
N SER A 388 4.61 12.98 -15.11
CA SER A 388 5.44 13.08 -13.90
C SER A 388 5.68 11.71 -13.24
N SER A 389 6.23 11.74 -12.05
CA SER A 389 6.50 10.57 -11.21
C SER A 389 6.62 10.99 -9.74
N GLY A 390 6.78 10.03 -8.83
CA GLY A 390 7.07 10.30 -7.42
C GLY A 390 8.33 11.14 -7.19
N SER A 391 9.27 11.16 -8.13
CA SER A 391 10.47 12.00 -8.03
C SER A 391 10.20 13.51 -8.05
N ALA A 392 8.98 13.93 -8.44
CA ALA A 392 8.54 15.33 -8.36
C ALA A 392 8.06 15.75 -6.96
N VAL A 393 7.96 14.84 -6.00
CA VAL A 393 7.61 15.15 -4.62
C VAL A 393 8.68 16.02 -3.99
N ASP A 394 8.30 17.19 -3.50
CA ASP A 394 9.18 18.10 -2.76
C ASP A 394 9.01 17.94 -1.25
N ASP A 395 7.76 18.04 -0.75
CA ASP A 395 7.49 17.94 0.68
C ASP A 395 6.35 16.96 0.95
N VAL A 396 6.41 16.27 2.09
CA VAL A 396 5.37 15.35 2.56
C VAL A 396 5.06 15.63 4.01
N TYR A 397 3.77 15.63 4.33
CA TYR A 397 3.27 15.79 5.69
C TYR A 397 2.44 14.59 6.09
N VAL A 398 2.65 14.10 7.30
CA VAL A 398 1.83 13.08 7.94
C VAL A 398 1.32 13.66 9.25
N ALA A 399 -0.01 13.68 9.43
CA ALA A 399 -0.64 14.29 10.59
C ALA A 399 -0.07 15.69 10.90
N GLY A 400 0.06 16.55 9.88
CA GLY A 400 0.55 17.91 9.97
C GLY A 400 2.06 18.07 10.17
N LYS A 401 2.81 16.98 10.33
CA LYS A 401 4.27 17.02 10.53
C LYS A 401 4.99 16.77 9.21
N ALA A 402 5.94 17.64 8.88
CA ALA A 402 6.78 17.43 7.72
C ALA A 402 7.72 16.24 7.92
N VAL A 403 7.53 15.18 7.15
CA VAL A 403 8.37 13.96 7.15
C VAL A 403 9.34 13.94 5.98
N VAL A 404 9.07 14.73 4.93
CA VAL A 404 9.97 15.00 3.80
C VAL A 404 10.01 16.50 3.55
N ARG A 405 11.20 17.04 3.29
CA ARG A 405 11.47 18.42 2.90
C ARG A 405 12.49 18.46 1.77
N GLY A 406 12.17 19.16 0.71
CA GLY A 406 13.08 19.30 -0.44
C GLY A 406 13.58 17.93 -0.93
N LYS A 407 12.66 16.96 -1.10
CA LYS A 407 12.94 15.59 -1.58
C LYS A 407 13.73 14.69 -0.62
N LYS A 408 13.90 15.08 0.64
CA LYS A 408 14.67 14.31 1.62
C LYS A 408 13.87 14.10 2.89
N SER A 409 13.96 12.88 3.44
CA SER A 409 13.38 12.60 4.75
C SER A 409 13.98 13.51 5.82
N THR A 410 13.12 13.99 6.71
CA THR A 410 13.48 14.79 7.88
C THR A 410 13.65 13.93 9.14
N GLN A 411 13.39 12.63 9.05
CA GLN A 411 13.26 11.75 10.21
C GLN A 411 14.61 11.17 10.62
N ILE A 412 15.17 10.28 9.82
CA ILE A 412 16.54 9.76 10.05
C ILE A 412 17.44 10.43 9.03
N THR A 413 18.40 11.23 9.49
CA THR A 413 19.20 12.12 8.64
C THR A 413 20.70 12.01 8.91
N GLY A 414 21.51 12.58 8.03
CA GLY A 414 22.96 12.70 8.20
C GLY A 414 23.67 11.35 8.30
N SER A 415 24.63 11.23 9.23
CA SER A 415 25.42 10.00 9.42
C SER A 415 24.56 8.82 9.81
N ALA A 416 23.50 9.01 10.61
CA ALA A 416 22.63 7.92 11.05
C ALA A 416 21.96 7.21 9.86
N PHE A 417 21.50 7.94 8.83
CA PHE A 417 20.95 7.34 7.63
C PHE A 417 22.03 6.68 6.78
N THR A 418 23.20 7.30 6.67
CA THR A 418 24.34 6.72 5.95
C THR A 418 24.78 5.39 6.56
N ASP A 419 24.84 5.31 7.90
CA ASP A 419 25.19 4.09 8.63
C ASP A 419 24.15 2.98 8.39
N ILE A 420 22.85 3.30 8.39
CA ILE A 420 21.76 2.37 8.06
C ILE A 420 21.93 1.81 6.64
N VAL A 421 22.21 2.67 5.66
CA VAL A 421 22.41 2.24 4.27
C VAL A 421 23.64 1.33 4.14
N ALA A 422 24.74 1.68 4.80
CA ALA A 422 25.96 0.86 4.78
C ALA A 422 25.71 -0.53 5.41
N GLU A 423 25.09 -0.55 6.59
CA GLU A 423 24.75 -1.80 7.29
C GLU A 423 23.80 -2.67 6.45
N ALA A 424 22.76 -2.06 5.86
CA ALA A 424 21.83 -2.78 4.98
C ALA A 424 22.52 -3.39 3.76
N GLN A 425 23.49 -2.66 3.17
CA GLN A 425 24.28 -3.17 2.05
C GLN A 425 25.14 -4.37 2.44
N GLU A 426 25.77 -4.35 3.61
CA GLU A 426 26.53 -5.49 4.16
C GLU A 426 25.62 -6.69 4.42
N ARG A 427 24.43 -6.46 5.01
CA ARG A 427 23.45 -7.51 5.26
C ARG A 427 22.91 -8.13 3.97
N MET A 428 22.61 -7.29 2.96
CA MET A 428 22.19 -7.75 1.63
C MET A 428 23.24 -8.68 1.01
N GLN A 429 24.54 -8.34 1.08
CA GLN A 429 25.62 -9.17 0.58
C GLN A 429 25.70 -10.50 1.34
N PHE A 430 25.57 -10.48 2.66
CA PHE A 430 25.55 -11.68 3.49
C PHE A 430 24.38 -12.60 3.12
N LEU A 431 23.17 -12.06 3.00
CA LEU A 431 21.94 -12.81 2.65
C LEU A 431 22.03 -13.41 1.24
N ALA A 432 22.70 -12.72 0.32
CA ALA A 432 22.95 -13.20 -1.04
C ALA A 432 24.01 -14.31 -1.10
N GLY A 433 24.68 -14.64 0.01
CA GLY A 433 25.75 -15.63 0.05
C GLY A 433 27.05 -15.19 -0.64
N ARG A 434 27.36 -13.89 -0.64
CA ARG A 434 28.53 -13.28 -1.26
C ARG A 434 29.45 -12.63 -0.25
#